data_636a68d41552c41ad03aca07d40450e5
#
_entry.id   636a68d41552c41ad03aca07d40450e5
#
_cell.length_a   1.000
_cell.length_b   1.000
_cell.length_c   1.000
_cell.angle_alpha   90.00
_cell.angle_beta   90.00
_cell.angle_gamma   90.00
#
_symmetry.space_group_name_H-M   'P 1'
#
loop_
_entity.id
_entity.type
_entity.pdbx_description
1 polymer ?
#
loop_
_entity_poly.entity_id
_entity_poly.type
_entity_poly.pdbx_seq_one_letter_code
_entity_poly.pdbx_strand_id
1 'polypeptide(L)'
;TFPISSPLTVHTLAALMVSQSDNTATDVLMDLVGRDKVAAKLGVDFVLTTAEFYKLKADPALKLRFAAAAAAGRRKASADMAAMPLPDPGDADGPLDPGIEWYLSSTRLCQLIGQVADLDVFSINTGVARKADWPQIAFKGGSEVGVASLTTQLTDKAGNSFCVSLTVNDSKPLNEAQVTSLYSSLIDKLEE
;
A
#
# COMPACT_ATOMS: atom_id res chain seq x y z
N THR A 1 4.05 -1.63 20.09
CA THR A 1 2.59 -1.76 20.35
C THR A 1 2.18 -0.72 21.39
N PHE A 2 1.04 -0.06 21.15
CA PHE A 2 0.45 0.88 22.09
C PHE A 2 -0.48 0.11 23.06
N PRO A 3 -0.60 0.54 24.32
CA PRO A 3 -1.61 -0.01 25.22
C PRO A 3 -3.03 0.19 24.62
N ILE A 4 -3.95 -0.72 24.99
CA ILE A 4 -5.37 -0.58 24.59
C ILE A 4 -5.91 0.75 25.07
N SER A 5 -6.69 1.43 24.23
CA SER A 5 -7.25 2.76 24.49
C SER A 5 -6.24 3.91 24.57
N SER A 6 -5.00 3.73 24.11
CA SER A 6 -4.06 4.85 23.98
C SER A 6 -4.58 5.87 22.95
N PRO A 7 -4.62 7.16 23.27
CA PRO A 7 -4.97 8.18 22.29
C PRO A 7 -3.85 8.33 21.27
N LEU A 8 -4.19 8.32 19.99
CA LEU A 8 -3.25 8.53 18.88
C LEU A 8 -3.74 9.70 18.03
N THR A 9 -2.80 10.50 17.53
CA THR A 9 -3.12 11.56 16.58
C THR A 9 -3.25 11.00 15.16
N VAL A 10 -3.98 11.70 14.29
CA VAL A 10 -4.03 11.39 12.84
C VAL A 10 -2.62 11.38 12.24
N HIS A 11 -1.76 12.30 12.65
CA HIS A 11 -0.36 12.34 12.20
C HIS A 11 0.43 11.08 12.63
N THR A 12 0.25 10.61 13.86
CA THR A 12 0.89 9.36 14.32
C THR A 12 0.42 8.16 13.49
N LEU A 13 -0.89 8.06 13.23
CA LEU A 13 -1.42 6.98 12.39
C LEU A 13 -0.91 7.09 10.95
N ALA A 14 -0.84 8.28 10.38
CA ALA A 14 -0.28 8.50 9.04
C ALA A 14 1.22 8.12 8.99
N ALA A 15 2.00 8.48 10.00
CA ALA A 15 3.41 8.10 10.09
C ALA A 15 3.59 6.58 10.14
N LEU A 16 2.79 5.87 10.94
CA LEU A 16 2.80 4.41 11.01
C LEU A 16 2.39 3.76 9.67
N MET A 17 1.29 4.21 9.07
CA MET A 17 0.79 3.72 7.78
C MET A 17 1.84 3.88 6.68
N VAL A 18 2.47 5.05 6.59
CA VAL A 18 3.39 5.37 5.49
C VAL A 18 4.76 4.75 5.73
N SER A 19 5.39 4.97 6.91
CA SER A 19 6.79 4.60 7.14
C SER A 19 6.98 3.13 7.49
N GLN A 20 6.00 2.49 8.14
CA GLN A 20 6.06 1.10 8.59
C GLN A 20 5.06 0.19 7.89
N SER A 21 4.23 0.75 6.98
CA SER A 21 3.13 0.01 6.33
C SER A 21 2.20 -0.66 7.34
N ASP A 22 1.90 0.02 8.46
CA ASP A 22 1.04 -0.52 9.51
C ASP A 22 -0.40 -0.65 9.01
N ASN A 23 -0.86 -1.90 8.95
CA ASN A 23 -2.18 -2.26 8.42
C ASN A 23 -3.33 -1.75 9.29
N THR A 24 -3.13 -1.76 10.61
CA THR A 24 -4.14 -1.27 11.57
C THR A 24 -4.30 0.23 11.43
N ALA A 25 -3.20 0.98 11.36
CA ALA A 25 -3.23 2.42 11.14
C ALA A 25 -3.90 2.77 9.80
N THR A 26 -3.65 1.97 8.75
CA THR A 26 -4.28 2.13 7.44
C THR A 26 -5.80 1.98 7.53
N ASP A 27 -6.28 0.93 8.18
CA ASP A 27 -7.71 0.66 8.29
C ASP A 27 -8.42 1.71 9.16
N VAL A 28 -7.80 2.14 10.28
CA VAL A 28 -8.34 3.22 11.12
C VAL A 28 -8.44 4.54 10.35
N LEU A 29 -7.42 4.89 9.55
CA LEU A 29 -7.46 6.10 8.73
C LEU A 29 -8.48 5.99 7.59
N MET A 30 -8.65 4.82 6.99
CA MET A 30 -9.69 4.57 5.99
C MET A 30 -11.10 4.76 6.58
N ASP A 31 -11.34 4.27 7.79
CA ASP A 31 -12.61 4.47 8.49
C ASP A 31 -12.85 5.95 8.82
N LEU A 32 -11.83 6.66 9.29
CA LEU A 32 -11.89 8.08 9.62
C LEU A 32 -12.22 8.95 8.39
N VAL A 33 -11.58 8.69 7.27
CA VAL A 33 -11.78 9.43 6.00
C VAL A 33 -13.10 9.03 5.34
N GLY A 34 -13.47 7.78 5.47
CA GLY A 34 -14.60 7.13 4.82
C GLY A 34 -14.19 6.38 3.55
N ARG A 35 -14.48 5.09 3.54
CA ARG A 35 -14.14 4.15 2.46
C ARG A 35 -14.54 4.64 1.07
N ASP A 36 -15.76 5.19 0.93
CA ASP A 36 -16.27 5.66 -0.37
C ASP A 36 -15.45 6.82 -0.94
N LYS A 37 -14.90 7.68 -0.08
CA LYS A 37 -14.00 8.75 -0.52
C LYS A 37 -12.67 8.19 -1.01
N VAL A 38 -12.14 7.16 -0.33
CA VAL A 38 -10.92 6.46 -0.78
C VAL A 38 -11.18 5.77 -2.12
N ALA A 39 -12.27 5.02 -2.27
CA ALA A 39 -12.66 4.37 -3.51
C ALA A 39 -12.79 5.37 -4.67
N ALA A 40 -13.47 6.49 -4.45
CA ALA A 40 -13.61 7.57 -5.45
C ALA A 40 -12.25 8.16 -5.84
N LYS A 41 -11.33 8.37 -4.87
CA LYS A 41 -9.98 8.86 -5.15
C LYS A 41 -9.15 7.88 -5.98
N LEU A 42 -9.35 6.58 -5.78
CA LEU A 42 -8.69 5.52 -6.55
C LEU A 42 -9.36 5.25 -7.91
N GLY A 43 -10.61 5.70 -8.09
CA GLY A 43 -11.39 5.45 -9.31
C GLY A 43 -11.96 4.04 -9.38
N VAL A 44 -12.30 3.45 -8.22
CA VAL A 44 -12.90 2.11 -8.10
C VAL A 44 -14.25 2.17 -7.39
N ASP A 45 -15.10 1.17 -7.62
CA ASP A 45 -16.43 1.11 -7.00
C ASP A 45 -16.41 0.67 -5.53
N PHE A 46 -15.36 -0.03 -5.14
CA PHE A 46 -15.19 -0.57 -3.79
C PHE A 46 -13.70 -0.77 -3.48
N VAL A 47 -13.30 -0.49 -2.26
CA VAL A 47 -11.95 -0.75 -1.75
C VAL A 47 -12.04 -1.61 -0.48
N LEU A 48 -11.22 -2.66 -0.40
CA LEU A 48 -11.08 -3.48 0.81
C LEU A 48 -10.29 -2.74 1.88
N THR A 49 -10.61 -2.99 3.15
CA THR A 49 -9.68 -2.77 4.24
C THR A 49 -8.60 -3.86 4.22
N THR A 50 -7.49 -3.62 4.90
CA THR A 50 -6.43 -4.63 5.03
C THR A 50 -6.93 -5.85 5.80
N ALA A 51 -7.70 -5.64 6.86
CA ALA A 51 -8.31 -6.73 7.62
C ALA A 51 -9.25 -7.61 6.77
N GLU A 52 -10.07 -7.00 5.91
CA GLU A 52 -10.93 -7.74 4.99
C GLU A 52 -10.13 -8.53 3.95
N PHE A 53 -9.07 -7.93 3.43
CA PHE A 53 -8.17 -8.59 2.49
C PHE A 53 -7.58 -9.87 3.07
N TYR A 54 -7.04 -9.83 4.30
CA TYR A 54 -6.52 -11.02 4.96
C TYR A 54 -7.59 -12.08 5.24
N LYS A 55 -8.81 -11.67 5.64
CA LYS A 55 -9.93 -12.60 5.82
C LYS A 55 -10.32 -13.32 4.51
N LEU A 56 -10.29 -12.60 3.39
CA LEU A 56 -10.54 -13.18 2.08
C LEU A 56 -9.41 -14.11 1.63
N LYS A 57 -8.16 -13.78 1.91
CA LYS A 57 -7.03 -14.67 1.60
C LYS A 57 -7.11 -15.99 2.36
N ALA A 58 -7.53 -15.95 3.61
CA ALA A 58 -7.64 -17.13 4.47
C ALA A 58 -8.88 -18.02 4.19
N ASP A 59 -9.93 -17.48 3.52
CA ASP A 59 -11.16 -18.22 3.21
C ASP A 59 -11.41 -18.29 1.69
N PRO A 60 -11.00 -19.37 1.00
CA PRO A 60 -11.18 -19.51 -0.44
C PRO A 60 -12.64 -19.44 -0.91
N ALA A 61 -13.60 -19.93 -0.10
CA ALA A 61 -15.02 -19.92 -0.46
C ALA A 61 -15.60 -18.51 -0.36
N LEU A 62 -15.23 -17.76 0.68
CA LEU A 62 -15.59 -16.36 0.85
C LEU A 62 -14.98 -15.50 -0.27
N LYS A 63 -13.71 -15.72 -0.57
CA LYS A 63 -12.97 -15.04 -1.63
C LYS A 63 -13.64 -15.21 -3.00
N LEU A 64 -13.98 -16.44 -3.39
CA LEU A 64 -14.65 -16.69 -4.67
C LEU A 64 -15.98 -15.96 -4.77
N ARG A 65 -16.78 -15.97 -3.69
CA ARG A 65 -18.06 -15.25 -3.66
C ARG A 65 -17.86 -13.73 -3.76
N PHE A 66 -16.85 -13.20 -3.07
CA PHE A 66 -16.52 -11.77 -3.09
C PHE A 66 -16.04 -11.35 -4.48
N ALA A 67 -15.13 -12.10 -5.10
CA ALA A 67 -14.58 -11.81 -6.42
C ALA A 67 -15.66 -11.79 -7.52
N ALA A 68 -16.63 -12.70 -7.44
CA ALA A 68 -17.75 -12.78 -8.37
C ALA A 68 -18.84 -11.71 -8.13
N ALA A 69 -18.82 -11.01 -7.00
CA ALA A 69 -19.87 -10.08 -6.62
C ALA A 69 -19.69 -8.70 -7.27
N ALA A 70 -20.83 -8.09 -7.67
CA ALA A 70 -20.87 -6.66 -7.99
C ALA A 70 -20.69 -5.80 -6.72
N ALA A 71 -20.48 -4.48 -6.87
CA ALA A 71 -20.18 -3.56 -5.78
C ALA A 71 -21.13 -3.68 -4.56
N ALA A 72 -22.44 -3.80 -4.79
CA ALA A 72 -23.42 -3.99 -3.71
C ALA A 72 -23.21 -5.30 -2.94
N GLY A 73 -22.88 -6.39 -3.64
CA GLY A 73 -22.55 -7.68 -3.03
C GLY A 73 -21.25 -7.65 -2.26
N ARG A 74 -20.24 -6.92 -2.74
CA ARG A 74 -18.97 -6.68 -2.03
C ARG A 74 -19.18 -5.89 -0.75
N ARG A 75 -20.02 -4.85 -0.76
CA ARG A 75 -20.39 -4.10 0.45
C ARG A 75 -21.08 -4.98 1.49
N LYS A 76 -21.99 -5.87 1.04
CA LYS A 76 -22.63 -6.83 1.95
C LYS A 76 -21.62 -7.81 2.53
N ALA A 77 -20.76 -8.40 1.72
CA ALA A 77 -19.71 -9.31 2.18
C ALA A 77 -18.76 -8.62 3.18
N SER A 78 -18.40 -7.36 2.95
CA SER A 78 -17.62 -6.54 3.88
C SER A 78 -18.31 -6.41 5.25
N ALA A 79 -19.61 -6.09 5.26
CA ALA A 79 -20.38 -6.02 6.50
C ALA A 79 -20.45 -7.38 7.24
N ASP A 80 -20.60 -8.47 6.49
CA ASP A 80 -20.60 -9.83 7.06
C ASP A 80 -19.23 -10.20 7.65
N MET A 81 -18.13 -9.74 7.04
CA MET A 81 -16.76 -9.95 7.53
C MET A 81 -16.41 -9.14 8.79
N ALA A 82 -17.14 -8.06 9.09
CA ALA A 82 -16.82 -7.19 10.22
C ALA A 82 -16.76 -7.95 11.56
N ALA A 83 -17.65 -8.92 11.76
CA ALA A 83 -17.71 -9.76 12.97
C ALA A 83 -16.75 -10.96 12.97
N MET A 84 -16.09 -11.25 11.85
CA MET A 84 -15.15 -12.37 11.74
C MET A 84 -13.82 -12.03 12.42
N PRO A 85 -13.18 -12.96 13.13
CA PRO A 85 -11.83 -12.76 13.65
C PRO A 85 -10.82 -12.55 12.52
N LEU A 86 -9.70 -11.92 12.84
CA LEU A 86 -8.54 -11.92 11.94
C LEU A 86 -7.99 -13.35 11.85
N PRO A 87 -7.55 -13.79 10.67
CA PRO A 87 -6.88 -15.08 10.51
C PRO A 87 -5.50 -15.06 11.18
N ASP A 88 -4.95 -16.22 11.45
CA ASP A 88 -3.54 -16.34 11.76
C ASP A 88 -2.70 -15.90 10.55
N PRO A 89 -1.55 -15.22 10.75
CA PRO A 89 -0.75 -14.69 9.65
C PRO A 89 -0.41 -15.73 8.57
N GLY A 90 -0.09 -16.96 8.95
CA GLY A 90 0.24 -18.03 8.02
C GLY A 90 -0.92 -18.51 7.16
N ASP A 91 -2.17 -18.34 7.61
CA ASP A 91 -3.35 -18.74 6.85
C ASP A 91 -3.67 -17.78 5.70
N ALA A 92 -3.18 -16.55 5.80
CA ALA A 92 -3.35 -15.52 4.79
C ALA A 92 -2.15 -15.39 3.83
N ASP A 93 -1.10 -16.19 4.05
CA ASP A 93 0.04 -16.26 3.14
C ASP A 93 -0.35 -16.99 1.85
N GLY A 94 -0.17 -16.32 0.72
CA GLY A 94 -0.52 -16.90 -0.58
C GLY A 94 -0.10 -15.97 -1.71
N PRO A 95 -0.03 -16.53 -2.93
CA PRO A 95 0.33 -15.74 -4.09
C PRO A 95 -0.75 -14.70 -4.41
N LEU A 96 -0.38 -13.75 -5.30
CA LEU A 96 -1.28 -12.77 -5.90
C LEU A 96 -2.63 -13.40 -6.30
N ASP A 97 -3.73 -12.78 -5.87
CA ASP A 97 -5.09 -13.17 -6.22
C ASP A 97 -5.81 -12.05 -6.98
N PRO A 98 -5.99 -12.18 -8.30
CA PRO A 98 -6.58 -11.13 -9.13
C PRO A 98 -7.97 -10.65 -8.70
N GLY A 99 -8.69 -11.46 -7.92
CA GLY A 99 -10.08 -11.17 -7.52
C GLY A 99 -10.22 -10.18 -6.35
N ILE A 100 -9.15 -9.97 -5.59
CA ILE A 100 -9.19 -9.18 -4.34
C ILE A 100 -8.07 -8.14 -4.21
N GLU A 101 -7.08 -8.15 -5.10
CA GLU A 101 -5.93 -7.23 -5.05
C GLU A 101 -6.30 -5.79 -5.41
N TRP A 102 -5.48 -4.85 -4.97
CA TRP A 102 -5.55 -3.44 -5.37
C TRP A 102 -4.68 -3.20 -6.60
N TYR A 103 -5.30 -2.91 -7.74
CA TYR A 103 -4.60 -2.67 -8.99
C TYR A 103 -4.52 -1.17 -9.32
N LEU A 104 -3.29 -0.67 -9.43
CA LEU A 104 -3.00 0.69 -9.88
C LEU A 104 -1.88 0.65 -10.92
N SER A 105 -1.95 1.49 -11.94
CA SER A 105 -0.83 1.65 -12.86
C SER A 105 0.33 2.42 -12.21
N SER A 106 1.57 2.20 -12.65
CA SER A 106 2.74 2.96 -12.21
C SER A 106 2.55 4.47 -12.40
N THR A 107 1.92 4.89 -13.51
CA THR A 107 1.56 6.29 -13.74
C THR A 107 0.62 6.82 -12.65
N ARG A 108 -0.38 6.01 -12.26
CA ARG A 108 -1.31 6.42 -11.20
C ARG A 108 -0.65 6.49 -9.84
N LEU A 109 0.24 5.57 -9.52
CA LEU A 109 1.03 5.61 -8.29
C LEU A 109 1.90 6.87 -8.23
N CYS A 110 2.58 7.23 -9.32
CA CYS A 110 3.33 8.47 -9.43
C CYS A 110 2.46 9.72 -9.23
N GLN A 111 1.27 9.75 -9.84
CA GLN A 111 0.32 10.86 -9.65
C GLN A 111 -0.14 10.99 -8.20
N LEU A 112 -0.37 9.87 -7.52
CA LEU A 112 -0.83 9.87 -6.14
C LEU A 112 0.27 10.31 -5.17
N ILE A 113 1.48 9.75 -5.31
CA ILE A 113 2.59 10.10 -4.41
C ILE A 113 3.01 11.56 -4.59
N GLY A 114 2.98 12.09 -5.81
CA GLY A 114 3.27 13.49 -6.10
C GLY A 114 2.30 14.47 -5.42
N GLN A 115 1.05 14.06 -5.13
CA GLN A 115 0.07 14.89 -4.41
C GLN A 115 0.32 14.99 -2.89
N VAL A 116 1.15 14.09 -2.34
CA VAL A 116 1.41 13.97 -0.91
C VAL A 116 2.90 14.06 -0.57
N ALA A 117 3.74 14.35 -1.57
CA ALA A 117 5.19 14.36 -1.43
C ALA A 117 5.70 15.40 -0.43
N ASP A 118 4.94 16.48 -0.19
CA ASP A 118 5.27 17.53 0.77
C ASP A 118 4.92 17.16 2.23
N LEU A 119 4.21 16.07 2.45
CA LEU A 119 3.90 15.60 3.80
C LEU A 119 5.13 14.92 4.42
N ASP A 120 5.54 15.39 5.58
CA ASP A 120 6.74 14.93 6.31
C ASP A 120 6.77 13.43 6.58
N VAL A 121 5.61 12.81 6.78
CA VAL A 121 5.46 11.37 7.01
C VAL A 121 6.01 10.52 5.86
N PHE A 122 6.02 11.02 4.62
CA PHE A 122 6.57 10.31 3.45
C PHE A 122 8.10 10.34 3.38
N SER A 123 8.76 11.23 4.13
CA SER A 123 10.21 11.33 4.23
C SER A 123 10.82 10.55 5.39
N ILE A 124 10.01 9.92 6.24
CA ILE A 124 10.49 9.12 7.38
C ILE A 124 11.22 7.87 6.87
N ASN A 125 10.58 7.12 5.98
CA ASN A 125 11.19 6.00 5.27
C ASN A 125 11.43 6.43 3.82
N THR A 126 12.68 6.45 3.40
CA THR A 126 13.07 6.88 2.05
C THR A 126 13.30 5.72 1.07
N GLY A 127 13.01 4.49 1.50
CA GLY A 127 13.34 3.30 0.71
C GLY A 127 14.84 3.21 0.48
N VAL A 128 15.25 3.12 -0.78
CA VAL A 128 16.66 3.06 -1.18
C VAL A 128 17.26 4.43 -1.53
N ALA A 129 16.44 5.49 -1.63
CA ALA A 129 16.93 6.83 -1.96
C ALA A 129 17.65 7.48 -0.78
N ARG A 130 18.76 8.16 -1.06
CA ARG A 130 19.61 8.76 -0.03
C ARG A 130 19.30 10.26 0.15
N LYS A 131 19.09 10.68 1.39
CA LYS A 131 18.83 12.10 1.72
C LYS A 131 20.00 13.04 1.38
N ALA A 132 21.21 12.51 1.22
CA ALA A 132 22.37 13.29 0.80
C ALA A 132 22.28 13.75 -0.67
N ASP A 133 21.64 12.94 -1.51
CA ASP A 133 21.55 13.15 -2.95
C ASP A 133 20.26 13.90 -3.33
N TRP A 134 19.19 13.65 -2.60
CA TRP A 134 17.85 14.17 -2.87
C TRP A 134 17.33 15.02 -1.71
N PRO A 135 17.17 16.34 -1.87
CA PRO A 135 16.61 17.25 -0.85
C PRO A 135 15.20 16.87 -0.41
N GLN A 136 14.39 16.33 -1.32
CA GLN A 136 13.06 15.86 -1.02
C GLN A 136 12.85 14.43 -1.56
N ILE A 137 12.38 13.56 -0.68
CA ILE A 137 12.07 12.17 -0.98
C ILE A 137 10.72 11.84 -0.37
N ALA A 138 9.81 11.34 -1.19
CA ALA A 138 8.59 10.71 -0.70
C ALA A 138 8.53 9.26 -1.20
N PHE A 139 8.45 8.30 -0.31
CA PHE A 139 8.50 6.88 -0.62
C PHE A 139 7.31 6.12 -0.04
N LYS A 140 6.80 5.16 -0.81
CA LYS A 140 5.94 4.10 -0.30
C LYS A 140 6.21 2.80 -1.04
N GLY A 141 6.45 1.75 -0.27
CA GLY A 141 6.58 0.38 -0.74
C GLY A 141 5.43 -0.50 -0.26
N GLY A 142 5.23 -1.61 -0.93
CA GLY A 142 4.33 -2.68 -0.56
C GLY A 142 4.83 -4.01 -1.12
N SER A 143 4.61 -5.10 -0.40
CA SER A 143 4.97 -6.44 -0.84
C SER A 143 4.04 -7.49 -0.26
N GLU A 144 3.93 -8.59 -0.97
CA GLU A 144 3.37 -9.86 -0.54
C GLU A 144 4.05 -10.99 -1.32
N VAL A 145 3.63 -12.24 -1.10
CA VAL A 145 4.20 -13.37 -1.84
C VAL A 145 3.98 -13.17 -3.34
N GLY A 146 5.08 -13.04 -4.09
CA GLY A 146 5.06 -12.82 -5.54
C GLY A 146 4.82 -11.38 -5.97
N VAL A 147 4.68 -10.42 -5.07
CA VAL A 147 4.47 -9.00 -5.40
C VAL A 147 5.45 -8.10 -4.67
N ALA A 148 6.04 -7.16 -5.42
CA ALA A 148 6.76 -6.02 -4.87
C ALA A 148 6.37 -4.77 -5.67
N SER A 149 5.94 -3.72 -4.99
CA SER A 149 5.60 -2.43 -5.59
C SER A 149 6.30 -1.31 -4.82
N LEU A 150 7.15 -0.56 -5.50
CA LEU A 150 7.97 0.50 -4.92
C LEU A 150 7.74 1.78 -5.71
N THR A 151 7.39 2.87 -5.05
CA THR A 151 7.18 4.17 -5.69
C THR A 151 7.87 5.27 -4.89
N THR A 152 8.72 6.04 -5.56
CA THR A 152 9.44 7.18 -4.98
C THR A 152 9.24 8.42 -5.83
N GLN A 153 8.83 9.52 -5.19
CA GLN A 153 8.90 10.87 -5.72
C GLN A 153 10.18 11.52 -5.20
N LEU A 154 10.97 12.10 -6.09
CA LEU A 154 12.26 12.73 -5.80
C LEU A 154 12.25 14.16 -6.29
N THR A 155 12.92 15.04 -5.57
CA THR A 155 13.22 16.40 -6.06
C THR A 155 14.72 16.64 -5.94
N ASP A 156 15.37 17.06 -7.02
CA ASP A 156 16.80 17.37 -7.05
C ASP A 156 17.12 18.76 -6.46
N LYS A 157 18.42 19.10 -6.39
CA LYS A 157 18.92 20.39 -5.89
C LYS A 157 18.55 21.56 -6.80
N ALA A 158 18.20 21.32 -8.05
CA ALA A 158 17.74 22.32 -9.01
C ALA A 158 16.21 22.53 -8.97
N GLY A 159 15.49 21.69 -8.20
CA GLY A 159 14.03 21.74 -8.06
C GLY A 159 13.29 20.91 -9.11
N ASN A 160 14.00 20.07 -9.89
CA ASN A 160 13.34 19.16 -10.81
C ASN A 160 12.75 17.96 -10.06
N SER A 161 11.55 17.56 -10.46
CA SER A 161 10.85 16.45 -9.82
C SER A 161 10.82 15.22 -10.72
N PHE A 162 11.10 14.07 -10.12
CA PHE A 162 11.11 12.76 -10.78
C PHE A 162 10.25 11.78 -10.00
N CYS A 163 9.63 10.84 -10.71
CA CYS A 163 8.98 9.71 -10.06
C CYS A 163 9.46 8.39 -10.65
N VAL A 164 9.89 7.50 -9.77
CA VAL A 164 10.21 6.12 -10.12
C VAL A 164 9.18 5.20 -9.49
N SER A 165 8.54 4.38 -10.31
CA SER A 165 7.59 3.36 -9.84
C SER A 165 7.89 2.03 -10.51
N LEU A 166 8.20 1.02 -9.71
CA LEU A 166 8.45 -0.35 -10.14
C LEU A 166 7.45 -1.29 -9.47
N THR A 167 6.80 -2.13 -10.25
CA THR A 167 5.98 -3.23 -9.74
C THR A 167 6.41 -4.53 -10.42
N VAL A 168 6.65 -5.56 -9.61
CA VAL A 168 6.94 -6.91 -10.06
C VAL A 168 5.86 -7.84 -9.53
N ASN A 169 5.27 -8.64 -10.41
CA ASN A 169 4.25 -9.63 -10.08
C ASN A 169 4.70 -11.00 -10.59
N ASP A 170 4.70 -12.00 -9.72
CA ASP A 170 4.98 -13.40 -10.05
C ASP A 170 4.04 -14.31 -9.26
N SER A 171 3.83 -15.51 -9.73
CA SER A 171 3.12 -16.57 -9.00
C SER A 171 3.99 -17.26 -7.92
N LYS A 172 5.27 -16.89 -7.81
CA LYS A 172 6.26 -17.43 -6.88
C LYS A 172 6.85 -16.31 -6.04
N PRO A 173 7.42 -16.62 -4.85
CA PRO A 173 8.15 -15.64 -4.05
C PRO A 173 9.24 -14.94 -4.87
N LEU A 174 9.34 -13.63 -4.73
CA LEU A 174 10.34 -12.82 -5.42
C LEU A 174 11.69 -12.88 -4.71
N ASN A 175 12.76 -12.68 -5.48
CA ASN A 175 14.07 -12.34 -4.92
C ASN A 175 14.07 -10.84 -4.57
N GLU A 176 13.74 -10.52 -3.34
CA GLU A 176 13.63 -9.12 -2.88
C GLU A 176 14.93 -8.34 -3.02
N ALA A 177 16.08 -8.98 -2.82
CA ALA A 177 17.39 -8.34 -2.99
C ALA A 177 17.61 -7.92 -4.46
N GLN A 178 17.20 -8.75 -5.41
CA GLN A 178 17.29 -8.42 -6.83
C GLN A 178 16.34 -7.27 -7.21
N VAL A 179 15.10 -7.28 -6.72
CA VAL A 179 14.13 -6.20 -6.95
C VAL A 179 14.65 -4.88 -6.37
N THR A 180 15.15 -4.91 -5.13
CA THR A 180 15.72 -3.75 -4.45
C THR A 180 16.94 -3.20 -5.19
N SER A 181 17.86 -4.07 -5.65
CA SER A 181 19.03 -3.68 -6.42
C SER A 181 18.66 -3.03 -7.76
N LEU A 182 17.68 -3.59 -8.47
CA LEU A 182 17.18 -3.01 -9.72
C LEU A 182 16.57 -1.63 -9.46
N TYR A 183 15.77 -1.52 -8.40
CA TYR A 183 15.12 -0.25 -8.06
C TYR A 183 16.13 0.84 -7.65
N SER A 184 17.16 0.47 -6.87
CA SER A 184 18.27 1.39 -6.55
C SER A 184 18.97 1.89 -7.81
N SER A 185 19.29 0.95 -8.73
CA SER A 185 19.96 1.32 -10.00
C SER A 185 19.15 2.26 -10.88
N LEU A 186 17.79 2.20 -10.80
CA LEU A 186 16.93 3.15 -11.51
C LEU A 186 17.00 4.55 -10.89
N ILE A 187 17.07 4.65 -9.57
CA ILE A 187 17.20 5.93 -8.84
C ILE A 187 18.58 6.54 -9.07
N ASP A 188 19.65 5.73 -8.97
CA ASP A 188 21.03 6.18 -9.16
C ASP A 188 21.25 6.80 -10.56
N LYS A 189 20.55 6.28 -11.59
CA LYS A 189 20.61 6.86 -12.95
C LYS A 189 19.97 8.22 -13.12
N LEU A 190 19.18 8.68 -12.17
CA LEU A 190 18.60 10.03 -12.18
C LEU A 190 19.54 11.06 -11.54
N GLU A 191 20.62 10.61 -10.88
CA GLU A 191 21.65 11.48 -10.28
C GLU A 191 22.71 11.91 -11.30
N GLU A 192 22.81 11.22 -12.46
CA GLU A 192 23.75 11.49 -13.55
C GLU A 192 23.24 12.63 -14.46
#